data_a5adab462afd317fa77b471e303e0afa
#
_entry.id   a5adab462afd317fa77b471e303e0afa
#
_cell.length_a   1.000
_cell.length_b   1.000
_cell.length_c   1.000
_cell.angle_alpha   90.00
_cell.angle_beta   90.00
_cell.angle_gamma   90.00
#
_symmetry.space_group_name_H-M   'P 1'
#
loop_
_entity.id
_entity.type
_entity.pdbx_description
1 polymer ?
#
loop_
_entity_poly.entity_id
_entity_poly.type
_entity_poly.pdbx_seq_one_letter_code
_entity_poly.pdbx_strand_id
1 'polypeptide(L)'
;FKVFPSMIENVISRHPAVQQCCVVGCADTDHTQGRLPFVFVVLDPAATGKKRQILRELRQLCREELPEYVQPAASAYKVIPEMPMTPAGKADYRKLEEELG
;
A
#
# COMPACT_ATOMS: atom_id res chain seq x y z
N PHE A 1 4.43 -3.11 -19.00
CA PHE A 1 3.32 -3.59 -18.19
C PHE A 1 2.81 -2.48 -17.31
N LYS A 2 1.48 -2.37 -17.21
CA LYS A 2 0.87 -1.38 -16.34
C LYS A 2 0.55 -2.00 -14.99
N VAL A 3 0.88 -1.25 -13.92
CA VAL A 3 0.51 -1.64 -12.56
C VAL A 3 -0.72 -0.83 -12.18
N PHE A 4 -1.79 -1.52 -11.84
CA PHE A 4 -3.02 -0.88 -11.39
C PHE A 4 -3.07 -0.92 -9.87
N PRO A 5 -3.05 0.24 -9.19
CA PRO A 5 -3.10 0.27 -7.74
C PRO A 5 -4.25 -0.53 -7.14
N SER A 6 -5.39 -0.58 -7.82
CA SER A 6 -6.54 -1.32 -7.34
C SER A 6 -6.28 -2.82 -7.22
N MET A 7 -5.41 -3.39 -8.05
CA MET A 7 -5.06 -4.81 -7.94
C MET A 7 -4.39 -5.11 -6.61
N ILE A 8 -3.47 -4.24 -6.22
CA ILE A 8 -2.74 -4.40 -4.97
C ILE A 8 -3.67 -4.13 -3.79
N GLU A 9 -4.48 -3.08 -3.87
CA GLU A 9 -5.41 -2.72 -2.82
C GLU A 9 -6.41 -3.85 -2.55
N ASN A 10 -6.91 -4.49 -3.60
CA ASN A 10 -7.86 -5.59 -3.45
C ASN A 10 -7.24 -6.77 -2.72
N VAL A 11 -6.00 -7.09 -3.02
CA VAL A 11 -5.31 -8.20 -2.35
C VAL A 11 -5.06 -7.86 -0.89
N ILE A 12 -4.53 -6.68 -0.60
CA ILE A 12 -4.19 -6.27 0.76
C ILE A 12 -5.42 -6.15 1.64
N SER A 13 -6.53 -5.65 1.09
CA SER A 13 -7.76 -5.47 1.85
C SER A 13 -8.39 -6.79 2.31
N ARG A 14 -7.94 -7.92 1.78
CA ARG A 14 -8.41 -9.23 2.23
C ARG A 14 -7.89 -9.59 3.62
N HIS A 15 -6.82 -8.95 4.07
CA HIS A 15 -6.26 -9.24 5.38
C HIS A 15 -7.19 -8.69 6.46
N PRO A 16 -7.59 -9.51 7.45
CA PRO A 16 -8.57 -9.09 8.45
C PRO A 16 -8.12 -7.96 9.35
N ALA A 17 -6.82 -7.76 9.50
CA ALA A 17 -6.28 -6.68 10.33
C ALA A 17 -6.18 -5.35 9.59
N VAL A 18 -6.40 -5.34 8.27
CA VAL A 18 -6.33 -4.12 7.47
C VAL A 18 -7.70 -3.45 7.45
N GLN A 19 -7.77 -2.25 8.02
CA GLN A 19 -8.99 -1.47 8.02
C GLN A 19 -9.16 -0.69 6.72
N GLN A 20 -8.05 -0.10 6.25
CA GLN A 20 -8.01 0.63 4.99
C GLN A 20 -6.65 0.48 4.37
N CYS A 21 -6.57 0.58 3.05
CA CYS A 21 -5.30 0.62 2.36
C CYS A 21 -5.40 1.50 1.13
N CYS A 22 -4.26 2.06 0.72
CA CYS A 22 -4.17 2.93 -0.44
C CYS A 22 -2.81 2.71 -1.08
N VAL A 23 -2.80 2.52 -2.39
CA VAL A 23 -1.55 2.35 -3.13
C VAL A 23 -1.35 3.57 -4.03
N VAL A 24 -0.19 4.21 -3.89
CA VAL A 24 0.16 5.39 -4.68
C VAL A 24 1.41 5.11 -5.50
N GLY A 25 1.60 5.88 -6.57
CA GLY A 25 2.79 5.78 -7.38
C GLY A 25 3.94 6.55 -6.76
N CYS A 26 5.07 5.89 -6.62
CA CYS A 26 6.31 6.49 -6.15
C CYS A 26 7.25 6.66 -7.35
N ALA A 27 7.95 7.77 -7.40
CA ALA A 27 8.89 8.01 -8.50
C ALA A 27 10.02 6.97 -8.48
N ASP A 28 10.29 6.39 -9.65
CA ASP A 28 11.39 5.45 -9.81
C ASP A 28 12.69 6.24 -9.91
N THR A 29 13.60 6.02 -8.98
CA THR A 29 14.88 6.73 -8.94
C THR A 29 15.77 6.40 -10.14
N ASP A 30 15.57 5.24 -10.73
CA ASP A 30 16.34 4.84 -11.91
C ASP A 30 15.76 5.37 -13.21
N HIS A 31 14.58 5.96 -13.15
CA HIS A 31 13.89 6.54 -14.29
C HIS A 31 13.61 5.56 -15.44
N THR A 32 13.63 4.28 -15.15
CA THR A 32 13.49 3.26 -16.19
C THR A 32 12.07 2.75 -16.34
N GLN A 33 11.27 2.83 -15.30
CA GLN A 33 9.94 2.22 -15.29
C GLN A 33 8.82 3.15 -14.87
N GLY A 34 9.13 4.41 -14.63
CA GLY A 34 8.13 5.35 -14.19
C GLY A 34 7.88 5.26 -12.69
N ARG A 35 6.64 5.05 -12.29
CA ARG A 35 6.28 5.06 -10.88
C ARG A 35 6.16 3.66 -10.31
N LEU A 36 6.78 3.45 -9.16
CA LEU A 36 6.69 2.21 -8.42
C LEU A 36 5.55 2.29 -7.39
N PRO A 37 4.86 1.18 -7.13
CA PRO A 37 3.77 1.20 -6.16
C PRO A 37 4.29 1.32 -4.73
N PHE A 38 3.63 2.15 -3.93
CA PHE A 38 3.89 2.27 -2.50
C PHE A 38 2.57 2.11 -1.75
N VAL A 39 2.58 1.28 -0.72
CA VAL A 39 1.37 0.88 -0.01
C VAL A 39 1.26 1.57 1.34
N PHE A 40 0.15 2.27 1.55
CA PHE A 40 -0.21 2.82 2.86
C PHE A 40 -1.33 1.99 3.45
N VAL A 41 -1.17 1.59 4.71
CA VAL A 41 -2.10 0.70 5.39
C VAL A 41 -2.54 1.31 6.71
N VAL A 42 -3.84 1.28 6.96
CA VAL A 42 -4.40 1.60 8.27
C VAL A 42 -4.85 0.30 8.90
N LEU A 43 -4.28 -0.03 10.04
CA LEU A 43 -4.59 -1.27 10.73
C LEU A 43 -5.75 -1.09 11.72
N ASP A 44 -6.46 -2.18 11.98
CA ASP A 44 -7.43 -2.21 13.05
C ASP A 44 -6.74 -1.85 14.36
N PRO A 45 -7.36 -1.00 15.22
CA PRO A 45 -6.72 -0.59 16.48
C PRO A 45 -6.28 -1.75 17.35
N ALA A 46 -6.99 -2.87 17.32
CA ALA A 46 -6.63 -4.05 18.10
C ALA A 46 -5.38 -4.76 17.55
N ALA A 47 -4.98 -4.45 16.33
CA ALA A 47 -3.87 -5.13 15.66
C ALA A 47 -2.59 -4.28 15.59
N THR A 48 -2.61 -3.06 16.12
CA THR A 48 -1.45 -2.16 16.00
C THR A 48 -0.20 -2.69 16.69
N GLY A 49 -0.35 -3.52 17.70
CA GLY A 49 0.79 -4.14 18.37
C GLY A 49 1.46 -5.24 17.57
N LYS A 50 0.86 -5.67 16.47
CA LYS A 50 1.38 -6.75 15.62
C LYS A 50 1.81 -6.25 14.26
N LYS A 51 2.19 -4.99 14.18
CA LYS A 51 2.52 -4.31 12.93
C LYS A 51 3.51 -5.09 12.05
N ARG A 52 4.61 -5.56 12.63
CA ARG A 52 5.62 -6.29 11.86
C ARG A 52 5.08 -7.59 11.28
N GLN A 53 4.34 -8.32 12.10
CA GLN A 53 3.76 -9.58 11.66
C GLN A 53 2.77 -9.34 10.52
N ILE A 54 1.92 -8.32 10.66
CA ILE A 54 0.92 -8.01 9.65
C ILE A 54 1.58 -7.62 8.34
N LEU A 55 2.62 -6.77 8.38
CA LEU A 55 3.33 -6.39 7.17
C LEU A 55 3.97 -7.59 6.48
N ARG A 56 4.49 -8.54 7.26
CA ARG A 56 5.04 -9.78 6.70
C ARG A 56 3.94 -10.58 6.00
N GLU A 57 2.78 -10.67 6.61
CA GLU A 57 1.65 -11.39 6.04
C GLU A 57 1.14 -10.72 4.78
N LEU A 58 1.12 -9.39 4.76
CA LEU A 58 0.71 -8.65 3.56
C LEU A 58 1.69 -8.88 2.41
N ARG A 59 2.98 -8.87 2.69
CA ARG A 59 3.98 -9.15 1.65
C ARG A 59 3.81 -10.57 1.10
N GLN A 60 3.55 -11.53 2.00
CA GLN A 60 3.34 -12.91 1.59
C GLN A 60 2.08 -13.03 0.73
N LEU A 61 1.00 -12.35 1.13
CA LEU A 61 -0.24 -12.36 0.38
C LEU A 61 -0.06 -11.79 -1.02
N CYS A 62 0.66 -10.68 -1.13
CA CYS A 62 0.95 -10.09 -2.43
C CYS A 62 1.80 -11.03 -3.30
N ARG A 63 2.76 -11.73 -2.68
CA ARG A 63 3.60 -12.66 -3.40
C ARG A 63 2.80 -13.83 -3.96
N GLU A 64 1.80 -14.29 -3.22
CA GLU A 64 0.96 -15.41 -3.64
C GLU A 64 -0.10 -15.02 -4.67
N GLU A 65 -0.64 -13.81 -4.55
CA GLU A 65 -1.82 -13.41 -5.33
C GLU A 65 -1.51 -12.49 -6.50
N LEU A 66 -0.34 -11.87 -6.54
CA LEU A 66 0.00 -10.90 -7.58
C LEU A 66 1.16 -11.39 -8.44
N PRO A 67 1.15 -11.07 -9.75
CA PRO A 67 2.31 -11.32 -10.60
C PRO A 67 3.53 -10.58 -10.07
N GLU A 68 4.70 -11.13 -10.31
CA GLU A 68 5.95 -10.57 -9.79
C GLU A 68 6.14 -9.10 -10.17
N TYR A 69 5.80 -8.72 -11.39
CA TYR A 69 5.99 -7.36 -11.87
C TYR A 69 5.03 -6.34 -11.22
N VAL A 70 4.02 -6.81 -10.48
CA VAL A 70 3.05 -5.95 -9.79
C VAL A 70 3.38 -5.84 -8.31
N GLN A 71 4.17 -6.76 -7.76
CA GLN A 71 4.43 -6.82 -6.33
C GLN A 71 5.20 -5.60 -5.84
N PRO A 72 4.72 -4.92 -4.78
CA PRO A 72 5.49 -3.82 -4.17
C PRO A 72 6.79 -4.35 -3.55
N ALA A 73 7.82 -3.52 -3.53
CA ALA A 73 9.05 -3.87 -2.84
C ALA A 73 8.79 -4.05 -1.35
N ALA A 74 9.63 -4.86 -0.69
CA ALA A 74 9.45 -5.12 0.74
C ALA A 74 9.48 -3.84 1.59
N SER A 75 10.21 -2.82 1.15
CA SER A 75 10.30 -1.54 1.84
C SER A 75 9.19 -0.56 1.45
N ALA A 76 8.32 -0.94 0.54
CA ALA A 76 7.29 -0.04 0.00
C ALA A 76 5.96 -0.16 0.73
N TYR A 77 5.99 -0.44 2.04
CA TYR A 77 4.80 -0.53 2.88
C TYR A 77 4.96 0.40 4.07
N LYS A 78 3.92 1.14 4.39
CA LYS A 78 3.92 2.01 5.56
C LYS A 78 2.58 1.93 6.28
N VAL A 79 2.62 1.73 7.59
CA VAL A 79 1.43 1.76 8.42
C VAL A 79 1.23 3.20 8.90
N ILE A 80 0.03 3.73 8.68
CA ILE A 80 -0.32 5.08 9.10
C ILE A 80 -1.50 5.01 10.07
N PRO A 81 -1.62 5.98 11.00
CA PRO A 81 -2.69 5.95 12.02
C PRO A 81 -4.07 6.19 11.44
N GLU A 82 -4.17 6.98 10.39
CA GLU A 82 -5.43 7.23 9.72
C GLU A 82 -5.18 7.59 8.27
N MET A 83 -6.17 7.32 7.43
CA MET A 83 -6.08 7.62 6.00
C MET A 83 -6.48 9.07 5.77
N PRO A 84 -5.60 9.89 5.14
CA PRO A 84 -6.02 11.24 4.76
C PRO A 84 -7.12 11.17 3.72
N MET A 85 -8.16 11.98 3.91
CA MET A 85 -9.34 11.94 3.07
C MET A 85 -9.58 13.29 2.41
N THR A 86 -10.10 13.26 1.19
CA THR A 86 -10.55 14.46 0.51
C THR A 86 -11.94 14.85 1.03
N PRO A 87 -12.40 16.11 0.77
CA PRO A 87 -13.76 16.50 1.11
C PRO A 87 -14.83 15.63 0.47
N ALA A 88 -14.49 14.95 -0.64
CA ALA A 88 -15.42 14.06 -1.32
C ALA A 88 -15.50 12.66 -0.65
N GLY A 89 -14.78 12.45 0.44
CA GLY A 89 -14.80 11.16 1.14
C GLY A 89 -13.94 10.08 0.54
N LYS A 90 -12.97 10.46 -0.28
CA LYS A 90 -12.04 9.52 -0.91
C LYS A 90 -10.64 9.68 -0.33
N ALA A 91 -9.83 8.62 -0.43
CA ALA A 91 -8.44 8.70 0.00
C ALA A 91 -7.70 9.79 -0.77
N ASP A 92 -6.92 10.60 -0.06
CA ASP A 92 -6.18 11.72 -0.66
C ASP A 92 -4.83 11.22 -1.16
N TYR A 93 -4.80 10.77 -2.40
CA TYR A 93 -3.59 10.22 -3.02
C TYR A 93 -2.48 11.25 -3.10
N ARG A 94 -2.82 12.51 -3.37
CA ARG A 94 -1.82 13.57 -3.48
C ARG A 94 -1.09 13.78 -2.15
N LYS A 95 -1.83 13.80 -1.06
CA LYS A 95 -1.24 13.98 0.25
C LYS A 95 -0.33 12.81 0.62
N LEU A 96 -0.74 11.59 0.28
CA LEU A 96 0.09 10.41 0.51
C LEU A 96 1.37 10.45 -0.31
N GLU A 97 1.27 10.88 -1.57
CA GLU A 97 2.46 11.00 -2.42
C GLU A 97 3.43 12.04 -1.89
N GLU A 98 2.93 13.13 -1.30
CA GLU A 98 3.78 14.16 -0.71
C GLU A 98 4.59 13.62 0.47
N GLU A 99 4.06 12.66 1.21
CA GLU A 99 4.78 12.05 2.32
C GLU A 99 5.96 11.20 1.87
N LEU A 100 5.96 10.77 0.61
CA LEU A 100 7.03 9.93 0.07
C LEU A 100 8.21 10.75 -0.43
N GLY A 101 7.98 11.98 -0.73
CA GLY A 101 8.98 12.75 -1.38
C GLY A 101 9.41 13.98 -0.81
#